data_066c319c5aeb85a6655e2e897279176a
#
_entry.id   066c319c5aeb85a6655e2e897279176a
#
_cell.length_a   1.000
_cell.length_b   1.000
_cell.length_c   1.000
_cell.angle_alpha   90.00
_cell.angle_beta   90.00
_cell.angle_gamma   90.00
#
_symmetry.space_group_name_H-M   'P 1'
#
loop_
_entity.id
_entity.type
_entity.pdbx_description
1 polymer ?
#
loop_
_entity_poly.entity_id
_entity_poly.type
_entity_poly.pdbx_seq_one_letter_code
_entity_poly.pdbx_strand_id
1 'polypeptide(L)'
;MLDDLRQRMRALERPATLEGSVAVLPLGVSEVDAALGGGLARGALHEIAAVSEAHLPAATGFVAGVAKQSSCSALCRAMDGRDKPGHDGGKAIVWLAEDMGAAESGALYGPGVDGCGIPPERLFTVSVAHRRDLLWALEEALRCCSVSVVIGEIRAGALDGVAVRRLSLAAADSGSLAFLLRAAPPEDASAAATRWIVGAASSRGEDPHFTARLVRNRRGPLGSWILTWSDDDGFAAHAQPLAAPLGDRPHRAVA
;
A
#
# COMPACT_ATOMS: atom_id res chain seq x y z
N MET A 1 12.52 -11.37 36.45
CA MET A 1 11.18 -10.75 36.52
C MET A 1 10.88 -9.81 35.37
N LEU A 2 11.69 -8.76 35.10
CA LEU A 2 11.49 -7.85 33.95
C LEU A 2 11.69 -8.54 32.59
N ASP A 3 12.63 -9.47 32.46
CA ASP A 3 12.86 -10.19 31.20
C ASP A 3 11.77 -11.23 30.91
N ASP A 4 11.20 -11.86 31.95
CA ASP A 4 10.04 -12.74 31.82
C ASP A 4 8.80 -11.96 31.40
N LEU A 5 8.60 -10.75 31.92
CA LEU A 5 7.52 -9.87 31.49
C LEU A 5 7.67 -9.42 30.03
N ARG A 6 8.89 -9.04 29.62
CA ARG A 6 9.20 -8.71 28.22
C ARG A 6 9.00 -9.92 27.28
N GLN A 7 9.34 -11.11 27.73
CA GLN A 7 9.15 -12.33 26.95
C GLN A 7 7.67 -12.68 26.81
N ARG A 8 6.88 -12.50 27.87
CA ARG A 8 5.42 -12.66 27.85
C ARG A 8 4.74 -11.59 27.00
N MET A 9 5.18 -10.33 27.07
CA MET A 9 4.68 -9.27 26.19
C MET A 9 4.99 -9.58 24.72
N ARG A 10 6.20 -10.03 24.38
CA ARG A 10 6.56 -10.47 23.03
C ARG A 10 5.78 -11.70 22.57
N ALA A 11 5.39 -12.59 23.48
CA ALA A 11 4.54 -13.74 23.17
C ALA A 11 3.08 -13.34 22.94
N LEU A 12 2.59 -12.31 23.63
CA LEU A 12 1.25 -11.72 23.42
C LEU A 12 1.21 -10.79 22.19
N GLU A 13 2.34 -10.20 21.81
CA GLU A 13 2.50 -9.42 20.59
C GLU A 13 2.70 -10.30 19.34
N ARG A 14 2.99 -11.59 19.50
CA ARG A 14 2.86 -12.53 18.40
C ARG A 14 1.38 -12.62 18.06
N PRO A 15 0.98 -12.26 16.81
CA PRO A 15 -0.36 -12.61 16.37
C PRO A 15 -0.49 -14.11 16.61
N ALA A 16 -1.61 -14.53 17.22
CA ALA A 16 -1.94 -15.95 17.30
C ALA A 16 -1.68 -16.52 15.90
N THR A 17 -0.77 -17.46 15.80
CA THR A 17 -0.60 -18.28 14.61
C THR A 17 -1.92 -18.99 14.45
N LEU A 18 -2.87 -18.35 13.78
CA LEU A 18 -3.96 -19.02 13.14
C LEU A 18 -3.28 -20.00 12.19
N GLU A 19 -3.37 -21.27 12.47
CA GLU A 19 -3.03 -22.39 11.58
C GLU A 19 -4.01 -22.41 10.38
N GLY A 20 -4.26 -21.26 9.80
CA GLY A 20 -4.94 -21.02 8.56
C GLY A 20 -4.01 -20.18 7.68
N SER A 21 -3.70 -20.63 6.50
CA SER A 21 -2.94 -19.89 5.51
C SER A 21 -3.51 -18.47 5.39
N VAL A 22 -2.77 -17.46 5.86
CA VAL A 22 -3.16 -16.06 5.70
C VAL A 22 -3.25 -15.80 4.21
N ALA A 23 -4.42 -15.40 3.73
CA ALA A 23 -4.59 -15.02 2.33
C ALA A 23 -3.67 -13.84 2.02
N VAL A 24 -2.91 -13.94 0.96
CA VAL A 24 -1.95 -12.92 0.52
C VAL A 24 -2.21 -12.49 -0.91
N LEU A 25 -1.79 -11.29 -1.24
CA LEU A 25 -1.66 -10.79 -2.60
C LEU A 25 -0.17 -10.78 -2.97
N PRO A 26 0.30 -11.71 -3.80
CA PRO A 26 1.66 -11.64 -4.33
C PRO A 26 1.82 -10.39 -5.18
N LEU A 27 2.96 -9.71 -5.09
CA LEU A 27 3.29 -8.58 -5.97
C LEU A 27 3.93 -9.04 -7.28
N GLY A 28 4.27 -10.34 -7.40
CA GLY A 28 4.91 -10.89 -8.59
C GLY A 28 6.43 -10.72 -8.61
N VAL A 29 7.00 -10.12 -7.59
CA VAL A 29 8.45 -9.94 -7.42
C VAL A 29 8.92 -10.87 -6.32
N SER A 30 9.65 -11.94 -6.67
CA SER A 30 10.02 -13.03 -5.76
C SER A 30 10.71 -12.57 -4.47
N GLU A 31 11.59 -11.59 -4.56
CA GLU A 31 12.32 -11.06 -3.41
C GLU A 31 11.41 -10.26 -2.46
N VAL A 32 10.48 -9.49 -3.03
CA VAL A 32 9.48 -8.73 -2.26
C VAL A 32 8.49 -9.69 -1.62
N ASP A 33 7.99 -10.64 -2.39
CA ASP A 33 7.02 -11.62 -1.92
C ASP A 33 7.61 -12.51 -0.83
N ALA A 34 8.88 -12.92 -0.97
CA ALA A 34 9.60 -13.65 0.09
C ALA A 34 9.71 -12.81 1.38
N ALA A 35 10.06 -11.52 1.28
CA ALA A 35 10.14 -10.63 2.43
C ALA A 35 8.77 -10.46 3.10
N LEU A 36 7.68 -10.45 2.34
CA LEU A 36 6.30 -10.33 2.83
C LEU A 36 5.70 -11.66 3.32
N GLY A 37 6.43 -12.77 3.19
CA GLY A 37 5.93 -14.11 3.54
C GLY A 37 4.86 -14.60 2.55
N GLY A 38 5.10 -14.37 1.25
CA GLY A 38 4.27 -14.77 0.12
C GLY A 38 3.48 -13.65 -0.54
N GLY A 39 3.53 -12.42 -0.02
CA GLY A 39 2.83 -11.25 -0.54
C GLY A 39 2.19 -10.39 0.55
N LEU A 40 1.50 -9.32 0.15
CA LEU A 40 0.73 -8.46 1.05
C LEU A 40 -0.41 -9.23 1.70
N ALA A 41 -0.50 -9.18 3.02
CA ALA A 41 -1.57 -9.86 3.76
C ALA A 41 -2.93 -9.25 3.43
N ARG A 42 -3.89 -10.05 2.97
CA ARG A 42 -5.29 -9.65 2.89
C ARG A 42 -5.88 -9.58 4.30
N GLY A 43 -6.94 -8.81 4.47
CA GLY A 43 -7.48 -8.56 5.79
C GLY A 43 -6.51 -7.79 6.69
N ALA A 44 -5.70 -6.91 6.12
CA ALA A 44 -4.72 -6.14 6.85
C ALA A 44 -4.64 -4.69 6.37
N LEU A 45 -4.23 -3.83 7.29
CA LEU A 45 -3.93 -2.43 6.99
C LEU A 45 -2.45 -2.30 6.62
N HIS A 46 -2.19 -1.62 5.52
CA HIS A 46 -0.87 -1.29 5.00
C HIS A 46 -0.72 0.24 4.91
N GLU A 47 0.42 0.76 5.30
CA GLU A 47 0.75 2.18 5.13
C GLU A 47 1.73 2.35 3.99
N ILE A 48 1.41 3.28 3.10
CA ILE A 48 2.27 3.72 2.01
C ILE A 48 2.50 5.21 2.20
N ALA A 49 3.73 5.59 2.40
CA ALA A 49 4.11 7.00 2.53
C ALA A 49 5.03 7.40 1.37
N ALA A 50 4.79 8.57 0.80
CA ALA A 50 5.75 9.15 -0.13
C ALA A 50 7.05 9.53 0.62
N VAL A 51 8.20 9.49 -0.05
CA VAL A 51 9.48 9.98 0.52
C VAL A 51 9.36 11.45 0.94
N SER A 52 8.64 12.23 0.15
CA SER A 52 8.24 13.61 0.39
C SER A 52 7.01 13.92 -0.45
N GLU A 53 6.38 15.05 -0.21
CA GLU A 53 5.18 15.47 -0.94
C GLU A 53 5.37 15.48 -2.47
N ALA A 54 6.54 15.86 -2.95
CA ALA A 54 6.89 15.82 -4.38
C ALA A 54 6.85 14.40 -4.99
N HIS A 55 6.95 13.37 -4.15
CA HIS A 55 6.87 11.97 -4.55
C HIS A 55 5.49 11.34 -4.34
N LEU A 56 4.49 12.12 -3.90
CA LEU A 56 3.14 11.61 -3.70
C LEU A 56 2.54 10.98 -4.96
N PRO A 57 2.72 11.53 -6.19
CA PRO A 57 2.25 10.88 -7.41
C PRO A 57 2.84 9.47 -7.60
N ALA A 58 4.11 9.26 -7.26
CA ALA A 58 4.72 7.94 -7.33
C ALA A 58 4.12 6.97 -6.31
N ALA A 59 3.90 7.41 -5.06
CA ALA A 59 3.23 6.59 -4.05
C ALA A 59 1.78 6.27 -4.44
N THR A 60 1.07 7.22 -5.05
CA THR A 60 -0.27 7.04 -5.62
C THR A 60 -0.27 5.96 -6.72
N GLY A 61 0.64 6.07 -7.69
CA GLY A 61 0.80 5.06 -8.76
C GLY A 61 1.15 3.68 -8.22
N PHE A 62 2.03 3.60 -7.22
CA PHE A 62 2.36 2.34 -6.57
C PHE A 62 1.13 1.68 -5.91
N VAL A 63 0.32 2.44 -5.15
CA VAL A 63 -0.91 1.94 -4.53
C VAL A 63 -1.93 1.54 -5.61
N ALA A 64 -2.06 2.32 -6.69
CA ALA A 64 -2.95 2.01 -7.81
C ALA A 64 -2.56 0.67 -8.47
N GLY A 65 -1.27 0.45 -8.74
CA GLY A 65 -0.77 -0.82 -9.25
C GLY A 65 -1.10 -2.01 -8.35
N VAL A 66 -0.89 -1.87 -7.03
CA VAL A 66 -1.28 -2.93 -6.06
C VAL A 66 -2.79 -3.16 -6.06
N ALA A 67 -3.59 -2.10 -6.15
CA ALA A 67 -5.05 -2.19 -6.18
C ALA A 67 -5.55 -2.91 -7.44
N LYS A 68 -4.98 -2.59 -8.62
CA LYS A 68 -5.25 -3.30 -9.88
C LYS A 68 -4.95 -4.78 -9.76
N GLN A 69 -3.76 -5.13 -9.25
CA GLN A 69 -3.34 -6.51 -9.10
C GLN A 69 -4.25 -7.29 -8.15
N SER A 70 -4.76 -6.64 -7.09
CA SER A 70 -5.77 -7.23 -6.20
C SER A 70 -7.08 -7.54 -6.92
N SER A 71 -7.52 -6.69 -7.83
CA SER A 71 -8.77 -6.83 -8.58
C SER A 71 -8.71 -7.92 -9.65
N CYS A 72 -7.51 -8.17 -10.19
CA CYS A 72 -7.29 -9.17 -11.25
C CYS A 72 -6.97 -10.56 -10.71
N SER A 73 -6.67 -10.71 -9.42
CA SER A 73 -6.23 -11.98 -8.87
C SER A 73 -7.34 -13.02 -8.92
N ALA A 74 -7.02 -14.22 -9.43
CA ALA A 74 -7.94 -15.37 -9.54
C ALA A 74 -8.51 -15.80 -8.17
N LEU A 75 -7.85 -15.44 -7.06
CA LEU A 75 -8.32 -15.69 -5.70
C LEU A 75 -9.59 -14.90 -5.38
N CYS A 76 -9.75 -13.68 -5.92
CA CYS A 76 -11.00 -12.92 -5.79
C CYS A 76 -12.16 -13.63 -6.47
N ARG A 77 -11.92 -14.35 -7.56
CA ARG A 77 -12.94 -15.14 -8.29
C ARG A 77 -13.34 -16.41 -7.54
N ALA A 78 -12.40 -17.04 -6.84
CA ALA A 78 -12.65 -18.32 -6.14
C ALA A 78 -13.39 -18.17 -4.81
N MET A 79 -13.31 -17.03 -4.15
CA MET A 79 -13.97 -16.80 -2.85
C MET A 79 -15.44 -16.36 -2.98
N ASP A 80 -15.86 -15.95 -4.17
CA ASP A 80 -17.18 -15.34 -4.39
C ASP A 80 -18.17 -16.31 -5.04
N GLY A 81 -18.18 -17.59 -4.78
CA GLY A 81 -19.10 -18.65 -5.28
C GLY A 81 -20.52 -18.26 -5.73
N ARG A 82 -20.72 -16.99 -6.11
CA ARG A 82 -21.96 -16.38 -6.61
C ARG A 82 -21.74 -15.73 -7.98
N ASP A 83 -21.14 -16.48 -8.92
CA ASP A 83 -21.15 -16.09 -10.32
C ASP A 83 -22.59 -16.08 -10.83
N LYS A 84 -23.23 -14.91 -10.78
CA LYS A 84 -24.38 -14.65 -11.64
C LYS A 84 -23.83 -14.33 -13.03
N PRO A 85 -24.23 -15.09 -14.07
CA PRO A 85 -23.84 -14.78 -15.44
C PRO A 85 -24.39 -13.40 -15.81
N GLY A 86 -23.49 -12.44 -16.10
CA GLY A 86 -23.85 -11.09 -16.54
C GLY A 86 -23.21 -9.94 -15.77
N HIS A 87 -22.51 -10.17 -14.65
CA HIS A 87 -21.65 -9.19 -14.01
C HIS A 87 -20.21 -9.68 -14.11
N ASP A 88 -19.37 -8.88 -14.73
CA ASP A 88 -17.93 -9.07 -14.79
C ASP A 88 -17.39 -8.88 -13.35
N GLY A 89 -17.28 -10.03 -12.61
CA GLY A 89 -17.27 -10.14 -11.16
C GLY A 89 -16.05 -9.59 -10.42
N GLY A 90 -15.56 -8.40 -10.75
CA GLY A 90 -14.51 -7.73 -9.98
C GLY A 90 -15.10 -6.87 -8.85
N LYS A 91 -14.57 -7.06 -7.63
CA LYS A 91 -14.92 -6.23 -6.48
C LYS A 91 -14.46 -4.79 -6.69
N ALA A 92 -15.18 -3.84 -6.07
CA ALA A 92 -14.90 -2.42 -6.14
C ALA A 92 -13.59 -2.04 -5.42
N ILE A 93 -12.99 -0.95 -5.88
CA ILE A 93 -11.92 -0.21 -5.22
C ILE A 93 -12.53 1.11 -4.74
N VAL A 94 -12.35 1.45 -3.47
CA VAL A 94 -12.82 2.71 -2.91
C VAL A 94 -11.62 3.57 -2.53
N TRP A 95 -11.56 4.77 -3.10
CA TRP A 95 -10.52 5.76 -2.82
C TRP A 95 -11.14 6.95 -2.12
N LEU A 96 -10.72 7.19 -0.87
CA LEU A 96 -11.24 8.27 -0.05
C LEU A 96 -10.14 9.31 0.21
N ALA A 97 -10.48 10.59 0.09
CA ALA A 97 -9.56 11.70 0.33
C ALA A 97 -10.26 12.85 1.06
N GLU A 98 -9.48 13.70 1.73
CA GLU A 98 -9.97 14.96 2.30
C GLU A 98 -10.06 16.02 1.19
N ASP A 99 -11.15 16.83 1.16
CA ASP A 99 -11.38 17.89 0.16
C ASP A 99 -10.24 18.90 0.09
N MET A 100 -9.67 19.27 1.24
CA MET A 100 -8.54 20.20 1.30
C MET A 100 -7.32 19.65 0.56
N GLY A 101 -7.05 18.35 0.65
CA GLY A 101 -5.97 17.70 -0.10
C GLY A 101 -6.18 17.79 -1.61
N ALA A 102 -7.41 17.61 -2.07
CA ALA A 102 -7.77 17.75 -3.48
C ALA A 102 -7.67 19.23 -3.96
N ALA A 103 -8.02 20.19 -3.11
CA ALA A 103 -7.91 21.61 -3.42
C ALA A 103 -6.45 22.11 -3.52
N GLU A 104 -5.54 21.56 -2.69
CA GLU A 104 -4.14 21.98 -2.65
C GLU A 104 -3.28 21.33 -3.75
N SER A 105 -3.52 20.08 -4.09
CA SER A 105 -2.62 19.30 -4.95
C SER A 105 -3.34 18.57 -6.08
N GLY A 106 -4.63 18.88 -6.29
CA GLY A 106 -5.46 18.23 -7.29
C GLY A 106 -6.13 16.94 -6.79
N ALA A 107 -7.22 16.58 -7.45
CA ALA A 107 -7.90 15.30 -7.25
C ALA A 107 -7.14 14.16 -7.93
N LEU A 108 -7.52 12.94 -7.61
CA LEU A 108 -7.01 11.74 -8.28
C LEU A 108 -7.26 11.86 -9.80
N TYR A 109 -6.19 11.75 -10.58
CA TYR A 109 -6.24 11.91 -12.02
C TYR A 109 -6.76 10.64 -12.69
N GLY A 110 -8.05 10.67 -13.12
CA GLY A 110 -8.74 9.51 -13.67
C GLY A 110 -8.00 8.80 -14.82
N PRO A 111 -7.52 9.52 -15.87
CA PRO A 111 -6.74 8.89 -16.95
C PRO A 111 -5.43 8.24 -16.46
N GLY A 112 -4.80 8.77 -15.42
CA GLY A 112 -3.61 8.16 -14.82
C GLY A 112 -3.92 6.86 -14.07
N VAL A 113 -5.09 6.77 -13.44
CA VAL A 113 -5.56 5.55 -12.77
C VAL A 113 -5.99 4.49 -13.79
N ASP A 114 -6.65 4.90 -14.87
CA ASP A 114 -6.95 4.03 -16.00
C ASP A 114 -5.67 3.50 -16.66
N GLY A 115 -4.67 4.35 -16.85
CA GLY A 115 -3.33 3.96 -17.31
C GLY A 115 -2.57 3.04 -16.34
N CYS A 116 -3.00 2.92 -15.09
CA CYS A 116 -2.54 1.87 -14.16
C CYS A 116 -3.36 0.58 -14.28
N GLY A 117 -4.34 0.50 -15.20
CA GLY A 117 -5.18 -0.65 -15.44
C GLY A 117 -6.34 -0.83 -14.47
N ILE A 118 -6.75 0.22 -13.76
CA ILE A 118 -7.97 0.20 -12.93
C ILE A 118 -9.14 0.68 -13.76
N PRO A 119 -10.12 -0.20 -14.09
CA PRO A 119 -11.29 0.21 -14.85
C PRO A 119 -12.11 1.27 -14.09
N PRO A 120 -12.51 2.36 -14.76
CA PRO A 120 -13.27 3.46 -14.12
C PRO A 120 -14.56 3.00 -13.42
N GLU A 121 -15.22 1.98 -13.97
CA GLU A 121 -16.45 1.41 -13.41
C GLU A 121 -16.25 0.66 -12.09
N ARG A 122 -15.01 0.36 -11.72
CA ARG A 122 -14.64 -0.30 -10.46
C ARG A 122 -14.09 0.65 -9.42
N LEU A 123 -13.82 1.90 -9.78
CA LEU A 123 -13.23 2.89 -8.89
C LEU A 123 -14.31 3.84 -8.38
N PHE A 124 -14.49 3.85 -7.07
CA PHE A 124 -15.35 4.82 -6.38
C PHE A 124 -14.45 5.81 -5.65
N THR A 125 -14.53 7.07 -6.03
CA THR A 125 -13.82 8.16 -5.34
C THR A 125 -14.78 8.88 -4.41
N VAL A 126 -14.38 9.07 -3.16
CA VAL A 126 -15.16 9.77 -2.13
C VAL A 126 -14.32 10.89 -1.55
N SER A 127 -14.86 12.10 -1.61
CA SER A 127 -14.25 13.29 -1.03
C SER A 127 -15.02 13.72 0.20
N VAL A 128 -14.34 14.07 1.28
CA VAL A 128 -14.96 14.46 2.56
C VAL A 128 -14.26 15.68 3.14
N ALA A 129 -15.03 16.53 3.83
CA ALA A 129 -14.51 17.78 4.38
C ALA A 129 -13.58 17.57 5.60
N HIS A 130 -13.78 16.51 6.37
CA HIS A 130 -13.07 16.33 7.64
C HIS A 130 -12.49 14.95 7.80
N ARG A 131 -11.30 14.88 8.41
CA ARG A 131 -10.60 13.64 8.72
C ARG A 131 -11.44 12.62 9.50
N ARG A 132 -12.24 13.09 10.43
CA ARG A 132 -13.12 12.20 11.21
C ARG A 132 -14.09 11.45 10.29
N ASP A 133 -14.64 12.14 9.30
CA ASP A 133 -15.59 11.57 8.35
C ASP A 133 -14.88 10.65 7.37
N LEU A 134 -13.62 10.98 6.99
CA LEU A 134 -12.75 10.10 6.22
C LEU A 134 -12.51 8.76 6.93
N LEU A 135 -12.09 8.80 8.19
CA LEU A 135 -11.82 7.59 8.98
C LEU A 135 -13.08 6.74 9.19
N TRP A 136 -14.22 7.38 9.42
CA TRP A 136 -15.51 6.69 9.51
C TRP A 136 -15.90 6.05 8.16
N ALA A 137 -15.77 6.77 7.06
CA ALA A 137 -16.10 6.27 5.73
C ALA A 137 -15.17 5.13 5.29
N LEU A 138 -13.88 5.19 5.66
CA LEU A 138 -12.92 4.07 5.46
C LEU A 138 -13.38 2.81 6.20
N GLU A 139 -13.81 2.95 7.45
CA GLU A 139 -14.28 1.82 8.25
C GLU A 139 -15.55 1.20 7.65
N GLU A 140 -16.50 2.02 7.20
CA GLU A 140 -17.73 1.57 6.54
C GLU A 140 -17.44 0.90 5.18
N ALA A 141 -16.52 1.46 4.38
CA ALA A 141 -16.11 0.86 3.11
C ALA A 141 -15.45 -0.52 3.32
N LEU A 142 -14.65 -0.68 4.38
CA LEU A 142 -14.03 -1.96 4.74
C LEU A 142 -15.07 -3.02 5.14
N ARG A 143 -16.22 -2.64 5.69
CA ARG A 143 -17.30 -3.58 6.04
C ARG A 143 -18.10 -4.06 4.84
N CYS A 144 -17.95 -3.41 3.70
CA CYS A 144 -18.69 -3.76 2.49
C CYS A 144 -18.06 -4.99 1.79
N CYS A 145 -18.78 -6.10 1.70
CA CYS A 145 -18.29 -7.33 1.09
C CYS A 145 -18.00 -7.21 -0.43
N SER A 146 -18.57 -6.20 -1.09
CA SER A 146 -18.34 -5.90 -2.51
C SER A 146 -17.09 -5.06 -2.77
N VAL A 147 -16.33 -4.70 -1.73
CA VAL A 147 -15.10 -3.91 -1.83
C VAL A 147 -13.90 -4.82 -1.59
N SER A 148 -12.92 -4.79 -2.48
CA SER A 148 -11.68 -5.56 -2.35
C SER A 148 -10.52 -4.75 -1.80
N VAL A 149 -10.51 -3.45 -2.10
CA VAL A 149 -9.45 -2.51 -1.72
C VAL A 149 -10.07 -1.21 -1.25
N VAL A 150 -9.62 -0.73 -0.11
CA VAL A 150 -9.98 0.58 0.43
C VAL A 150 -8.70 1.39 0.62
N ILE A 151 -8.65 2.57 0.03
CA ILE A 151 -7.50 3.48 0.08
C ILE A 151 -7.96 4.78 0.75
N GLY A 152 -7.31 5.16 1.84
CA GLY A 152 -7.50 6.45 2.50
C GLY A 152 -6.30 7.34 2.29
N GLU A 153 -6.48 8.46 1.58
CA GLU A 153 -5.43 9.44 1.35
C GLU A 153 -5.45 10.48 2.47
N ILE A 154 -4.35 10.56 3.23
CA ILE A 154 -4.19 11.45 4.37
C ILE A 154 -2.89 12.24 4.19
N ARG A 155 -2.98 13.49 3.82
CA ARG A 155 -1.81 14.29 3.42
C ARG A 155 -1.01 14.82 4.60
N ALA A 156 -1.66 15.27 5.66
CA ALA A 156 -0.98 15.93 6.78
C ALA A 156 -1.48 15.41 8.14
N GLY A 157 -0.69 15.66 9.17
CA GLY A 157 -1.03 15.41 10.57
C GLY A 157 -0.92 13.95 11.00
N ALA A 158 -0.83 13.75 12.31
CA ALA A 158 -0.81 12.45 12.94
C ALA A 158 -2.18 11.78 12.89
N LEU A 159 -2.19 10.47 12.89
CA LEU A 159 -3.39 9.66 13.08
C LEU A 159 -3.45 9.16 14.51
N ASP A 160 -4.64 9.23 15.10
CA ASP A 160 -4.88 8.57 16.38
C ASP A 160 -4.67 7.06 16.24
N GLY A 161 -3.85 6.49 17.12
CA GLY A 161 -3.56 5.07 17.16
C GLY A 161 -4.80 4.20 17.35
N VAL A 162 -5.84 4.72 18.01
CA VAL A 162 -7.14 4.03 18.17
C VAL A 162 -7.84 3.93 16.82
N ALA A 163 -7.86 5.00 16.02
CA ALA A 163 -8.46 4.99 14.69
C ALA A 163 -7.73 4.02 13.75
N VAL A 164 -6.39 4.04 13.74
CA VAL A 164 -5.59 3.09 12.94
C VAL A 164 -5.85 1.64 13.36
N ARG A 165 -6.00 1.37 14.66
CA ARG A 165 -6.33 0.04 15.17
C ARG A 165 -7.73 -0.41 14.73
N ARG A 166 -8.73 0.49 14.76
CA ARG A 166 -10.09 0.19 14.29
C ARG A 166 -10.11 -0.16 12.81
N LEU A 167 -9.40 0.59 11.96
CA LEU A 167 -9.25 0.27 10.54
C LEU A 167 -8.57 -1.09 10.33
N SER A 168 -7.54 -1.39 11.12
CA SER A 168 -6.85 -2.70 11.05
C SER A 168 -7.78 -3.85 11.42
N LEU A 169 -8.66 -3.68 12.40
CA LEU A 169 -9.66 -4.69 12.78
C LEU A 169 -10.74 -4.85 11.70
N ALA A 170 -11.28 -3.73 11.18
CA ALA A 170 -12.27 -3.77 10.11
C ALA A 170 -11.72 -4.46 8.85
N ALA A 171 -10.46 -4.22 8.51
CA ALA A 171 -9.80 -4.93 7.41
C ALA A 171 -9.70 -6.43 7.69
N ALA A 172 -9.34 -6.82 8.92
CA ALA A 172 -9.23 -8.22 9.30
C ALA A 172 -10.58 -8.96 9.22
N ASP A 173 -11.66 -8.31 9.63
CA ASP A 173 -13.00 -8.88 9.62
C ASP A 173 -13.54 -9.06 8.19
N SER A 174 -13.21 -8.15 7.27
CA SER A 174 -13.69 -8.18 5.89
C SER A 174 -12.83 -9.01 4.93
N GLY A 175 -11.56 -9.22 5.27
CA GLY A 175 -10.58 -9.81 4.35
C GLY A 175 -10.12 -8.88 3.23
N SER A 176 -10.54 -7.61 3.22
CA SER A 176 -10.16 -6.61 2.22
C SER A 176 -8.73 -6.09 2.46
N LEU A 177 -8.12 -5.53 1.43
CA LEU A 177 -6.87 -4.77 1.56
C LEU A 177 -7.19 -3.32 1.94
N ALA A 178 -6.59 -2.86 3.02
CA ALA A 178 -6.71 -1.47 3.47
C ALA A 178 -5.37 -0.76 3.31
N PHE A 179 -5.38 0.42 2.67
CA PHE A 179 -4.21 1.28 2.51
C PHE A 179 -4.44 2.64 3.14
N LEU A 180 -3.43 3.13 3.86
CA LEU A 180 -3.30 4.53 4.22
C LEU A 180 -2.18 5.13 3.37
N LEU A 181 -2.53 6.02 2.45
CA LEU A 181 -1.59 6.77 1.62
C LEU A 181 -1.25 8.10 2.29
N ARG A 182 0.05 8.36 2.49
CA ARG A 182 0.57 9.53 3.20
C ARG A 182 1.48 10.35 2.29
N ALA A 183 1.40 11.68 2.36
CA ALA A 183 2.26 12.58 1.59
C ALA A 183 3.73 12.61 2.08
N ALA A 184 3.97 12.19 3.32
CA ALA A 184 5.30 12.07 3.90
C ALA A 184 5.36 10.93 4.92
N PRO A 185 6.57 10.42 5.25
CA PRO A 185 6.74 9.38 6.25
C PRO A 185 6.23 9.85 7.62
N PRO A 186 5.29 9.12 8.25
CA PRO A 186 4.84 9.45 9.60
C PRO A 186 5.89 9.04 10.64
N GLU A 187 6.05 9.86 11.67
CA GLU A 187 6.93 9.58 12.81
C GLU A 187 6.29 8.62 13.82
N ASP A 188 4.96 8.51 13.78
CA ASP A 188 4.18 7.76 14.75
C ASP A 188 4.34 6.24 14.61
N ALA A 189 4.20 5.56 15.76
CA ALA A 189 4.01 4.12 15.78
C ALA A 189 2.67 3.76 15.12
N SER A 190 2.67 2.70 14.27
CA SER A 190 1.48 2.27 13.55
C SER A 190 1.05 0.86 13.92
N ALA A 191 -0.27 0.63 13.89
CA ALA A 191 -0.86 -0.70 13.97
C ALA A 191 -0.84 -1.46 12.63
N ALA A 192 -0.42 -0.84 11.54
CA ALA A 192 -0.38 -1.45 10.21
C ALA A 192 0.53 -2.69 10.15
N ALA A 193 0.18 -3.64 9.30
CA ALA A 193 0.95 -4.85 9.05
C ALA A 193 2.28 -4.55 8.36
N THR A 194 2.27 -3.61 7.41
CA THR A 194 3.47 -3.11 6.72
C THR A 194 3.47 -1.60 6.61
N ARG A 195 4.65 -0.98 6.55
CA ARG A 195 4.84 0.42 6.19
C ARG A 195 5.91 0.53 5.12
N TRP A 196 5.55 1.21 4.05
CA TRP A 196 6.39 1.45 2.89
C TRP A 196 6.71 2.93 2.75
N ILE A 197 7.92 3.23 2.33
CA ILE A 197 8.32 4.56 1.86
C ILE A 197 8.56 4.45 0.37
N VAL A 198 7.77 5.17 -0.41
CA VAL A 198 7.78 5.07 -1.89
C VAL A 198 8.18 6.41 -2.49
N GLY A 199 9.05 6.35 -3.47
CA GLY A 199 9.46 7.51 -4.26
C GLY A 199 9.56 7.17 -5.74
N ALA A 200 9.64 8.19 -6.59
CA ALA A 200 9.96 7.99 -7.99
C ALA A 200 11.42 7.57 -8.14
N ALA A 201 11.69 6.64 -9.03
CA ALA A 201 13.02 6.30 -9.49
C ALA A 201 13.22 6.76 -10.95
N SER A 202 14.47 6.88 -11.38
CA SER A 202 14.77 7.25 -12.77
C SER A 202 14.27 6.18 -13.72
N SER A 203 13.46 6.57 -14.71
CA SER A 203 13.00 5.73 -15.80
C SER A 203 13.64 6.19 -17.10
N ARG A 204 13.92 5.23 -18.01
CA ARG A 204 14.36 5.50 -19.39
C ARG A 204 13.28 5.17 -20.42
N GLY A 205 12.11 4.70 -19.97
CA GLY A 205 10.97 4.31 -20.77
C GLY A 205 9.69 4.96 -20.28
N GLU A 206 8.57 4.46 -20.77
CA GLU A 206 7.22 4.95 -20.43
C GLU A 206 6.74 4.40 -19.09
N ASP A 207 7.22 3.22 -18.68
CA ASP A 207 6.82 2.57 -17.44
C ASP A 207 7.31 3.34 -16.21
N PRO A 208 6.48 3.56 -15.20
CA PRO A 208 6.88 4.21 -13.97
C PRO A 208 7.79 3.31 -13.13
N HIS A 209 8.88 3.90 -12.64
CA HIS A 209 9.81 3.25 -11.72
C HIS A 209 9.66 3.83 -10.32
N PHE A 210 9.65 2.96 -9.32
CA PHE A 210 9.50 3.30 -7.91
C PHE A 210 10.70 2.83 -7.09
N THR A 211 11.20 3.69 -6.22
CA THR A 211 11.95 3.23 -5.06
C THR A 211 10.92 2.80 -4.00
N ALA A 212 10.95 1.55 -3.57
CA ALA A 212 10.03 0.99 -2.58
C ALA A 212 10.82 0.44 -1.40
N ARG A 213 10.74 1.10 -0.25
CA ARG A 213 11.43 0.72 0.98
C ARG A 213 10.42 0.27 2.03
N LEU A 214 10.49 -1.00 2.41
CA LEU A 214 9.69 -1.61 3.47
C LEU A 214 10.37 -1.32 4.81
N VAL A 215 9.85 -0.36 5.57
CA VAL A 215 10.41 0.10 6.84
C VAL A 215 9.74 -0.51 8.06
N ARG A 216 8.60 -1.18 7.86
CA ARG A 216 7.91 -1.97 8.86
C ARG A 216 7.31 -3.20 8.19
N ASN A 217 7.53 -4.35 8.79
CA ASN A 217 6.95 -5.62 8.38
C ASN A 217 6.72 -6.50 9.61
N ARG A 218 5.49 -6.91 9.85
CA ARG A 218 5.16 -7.79 10.98
C ARG A 218 5.39 -9.27 10.69
N ARG A 219 5.55 -9.62 9.40
CA ARG A 219 5.61 -11.03 8.96
C ARG A 219 6.97 -11.48 8.47
N GLY A 220 7.93 -10.56 8.31
CA GLY A 220 9.24 -10.92 7.76
C GLY A 220 10.25 -9.77 7.83
N PRO A 221 11.35 -9.87 7.08
CA PRO A 221 12.40 -8.89 7.07
C PRO A 221 11.98 -7.58 6.41
N LEU A 222 12.75 -6.54 6.65
CA LEU A 222 12.70 -5.26 5.95
C LEU A 222 13.49 -5.36 4.65
N GLY A 223 13.23 -4.45 3.71
CA GLY A 223 13.94 -4.44 2.43
C GLY A 223 13.76 -3.14 1.65
N SER A 224 14.52 -3.02 0.58
CA SER A 224 14.43 -1.88 -0.34
C SER A 224 14.67 -2.38 -1.76
N TRP A 225 13.81 -1.94 -2.68
CA TRP A 225 13.82 -2.38 -4.07
C TRP A 225 13.56 -1.19 -5.00
N ILE A 226 14.00 -1.33 -6.25
CA ILE A 226 13.49 -0.53 -7.35
C ILE A 226 12.55 -1.42 -8.12
N LEU A 227 11.31 -0.95 -8.26
CA LEU A 227 10.22 -1.67 -8.92
C LEU A 227 9.76 -0.89 -10.15
N THR A 228 9.46 -1.59 -11.22
CA THR A 228 8.78 -1.07 -12.41
C THR A 228 7.36 -1.55 -12.39
N TRP A 229 6.42 -0.74 -12.82
CA TRP A 229 5.03 -1.13 -13.02
C TRP A 229 4.70 -1.11 -14.50
N SER A 230 4.08 -2.18 -14.98
CA SER A 230 3.44 -2.26 -16.29
C SER A 230 1.99 -2.73 -16.13
N ASP A 231 1.09 -2.21 -16.94
CA ASP A 231 -0.32 -2.64 -16.90
C ASP A 231 -0.47 -4.12 -17.28
N ASP A 232 0.32 -4.59 -18.24
CA ASP A 232 0.27 -5.96 -18.72
C ASP A 232 0.91 -6.95 -17.76
N ASP A 233 2.11 -6.62 -17.22
CA ASP A 233 2.95 -7.57 -16.47
C ASP A 233 2.89 -7.37 -14.95
N GLY A 234 2.36 -6.24 -14.46
CA GLY A 234 2.35 -5.89 -13.04
C GLY A 234 3.69 -5.34 -12.56
N PHE A 235 4.06 -5.64 -11.31
CA PHE A 235 5.35 -5.22 -10.77
C PHE A 235 6.49 -6.14 -11.22
N ALA A 236 7.62 -5.54 -11.58
CA ALA A 236 8.86 -6.23 -11.85
C ALA A 236 10.01 -5.60 -11.06
N ALA A 237 10.99 -6.42 -10.64
CA ALA A 237 12.21 -5.90 -10.03
C ALA A 237 13.10 -5.27 -11.09
N HIS A 238 13.54 -4.05 -10.84
CA HIS A 238 14.58 -3.43 -11.66
C HIS A 238 15.94 -3.69 -11.02
N ALA A 239 16.86 -4.29 -11.77
CA ALA A 239 18.22 -4.50 -11.31
C ALA A 239 18.85 -3.15 -10.97
N GLN A 240 19.17 -2.92 -9.70
CA GLN A 240 19.88 -1.74 -9.27
C GLN A 240 21.28 -1.78 -9.88
N PRO A 241 21.67 -0.83 -10.75
CA PRO A 241 23.07 -0.73 -11.09
C PRO A 241 23.81 -0.46 -9.78
N LEU A 242 24.76 -1.34 -9.43
CA LEU A 242 25.68 -1.09 -8.32
C LEU A 242 26.19 0.34 -8.49
N ALA A 243 25.89 1.21 -7.53
CA ALA A 243 26.41 2.58 -7.55
C ALA A 243 27.93 2.45 -7.69
N ALA A 244 28.46 2.94 -8.80
CA ALA A 244 29.90 3.02 -8.96
C ALA A 244 30.45 3.76 -7.75
N PRO A 245 31.50 3.26 -7.08
CA PRO A 245 32.09 3.97 -5.96
C PRO A 245 32.41 5.39 -6.43
N LEU A 246 31.99 6.40 -5.67
CA LEU A 246 32.29 7.79 -5.94
C LEU A 246 33.82 7.88 -6.07
N GLY A 247 34.30 7.91 -7.31
CA GLY A 247 35.70 8.10 -7.60
C GLY A 247 36.12 9.43 -6.99
N ASP A 248 37.15 9.35 -6.15
CA ASP A 248 37.79 10.48 -5.51
C ASP A 248 38.12 11.52 -6.60
N ARG A 249 37.36 12.62 -6.64
CA ARG A 249 37.67 13.73 -7.55
C ARG A 249 38.93 14.40 -7.03
N PRO A 250 40.05 14.39 -7.76
CA PRO A 250 41.22 15.07 -7.33
C PRO A 250 40.89 16.56 -7.15
N HIS A 251 41.12 17.09 -5.95
CA HIS A 251 41.08 18.52 -5.67
C HIS A 251 42.01 19.23 -6.64
N ARG A 252 41.44 20.01 -7.56
CA ARG A 252 42.20 20.92 -8.41
C ARG A 252 42.71 22.04 -7.51
N ALA A 253 44.01 22.00 -7.18
CA ALA A 253 44.69 23.07 -6.53
C ALA A 253 44.61 24.33 -7.43
N VAL A 254 44.02 25.39 -6.90
CA VAL A 254 44.08 26.72 -7.52
C VAL A 254 45.42 27.33 -7.13
N ALA A 255 46.23 27.58 -8.14
CA ALA A 255 47.46 28.38 -8.05
C ALA A 255 47.11 29.87 -8.18
#